data_c09b87b4751b2bc9a5b0b2c5af25544b
#
_entry.id   c09b87b4751b2bc9a5b0b2c5af25544b
#
_cell.length_a   1.000
_cell.length_b   1.000
_cell.length_c   1.000
_cell.angle_alpha   90.00
_cell.angle_beta   90.00
_cell.angle_gamma   90.00
#
_symmetry.space_group_name_H-M   'P 1'
#
loop_
_entity.id
_entity.type
_entity.pdbx_description
1 polymer ?
#
loop_
_entity_poly.entity_id
_entity_poly.type
_entity_poly.pdbx_seq_one_letter_code
_entity_poly.pdbx_strand_id
1 'polypeptide(L)'
;MLPLYTDIELPLCPVLARMEHTGFLVDRKALYDFGESLTSAIEQLQQSIWACAGEPFNIQSPKQLGHVLFDQLMLPAGKKTKTGWSTNAAVLEKLRGKHPIIDQILDYRMLTKLKSTYADGLLKEISADGRIHTNFQMTVTATGRLSSTEPNLQNIPVRRELGAQIRNMFVASPGKVLVDADYSQIELRLLAHIANDETMIAAFRSGEDIHAVTASQVFGVPLDEVTPLQRSHAKAVNFGIVYGISAFSLAQDIGVFQSEAKAYMDSYFAKYHGVRAYMDRIVAQAKADGYVTTLFGRRRDLPELKSSNFNLRSFGERVALNMPIQGTAADIIKAAMVRVDARMRAEGLEAQLLLQVHDELIVECPAEEAETVRAILIEEMEHVVDYRVPLLVDAKIGASWAEAH
;
A
#
# COMPACT_ATOMS: atom_id res chain seq x y z
N MET A 1 17.57 -11.39 -16.94
CA MET A 1 18.20 -10.29 -16.17
C MET A 1 18.79 -9.18 -17.05
N LEU A 2 19.57 -9.47 -18.13
CA LEU A 2 20.14 -8.41 -18.96
C LEU A 2 19.07 -7.50 -19.61
N PRO A 3 18.02 -8.00 -20.27
CA PRO A 3 16.96 -7.13 -20.82
C PRO A 3 16.29 -6.26 -19.75
N LEU A 4 15.98 -6.82 -18.58
CA LEU A 4 15.43 -6.05 -17.46
C LEU A 4 16.35 -4.86 -17.09
N TYR A 5 17.66 -5.09 -17.06
CA TYR A 5 18.62 -4.04 -16.73
C TYR A 5 18.71 -2.98 -17.83
N THR A 6 18.87 -3.41 -19.10
CA THR A 6 19.07 -2.49 -20.24
C THR A 6 17.81 -1.72 -20.64
N ASP A 7 16.64 -2.36 -20.52
CA ASP A 7 15.40 -1.84 -21.09
C ASP A 7 14.51 -1.13 -20.04
N ILE A 8 14.74 -1.41 -18.74
CA ILE A 8 13.94 -0.84 -17.65
C ILE A 8 14.82 -0.11 -16.61
N GLU A 9 15.73 -0.84 -15.92
CA GLU A 9 16.43 -0.25 -14.76
C GLU A 9 17.37 0.88 -15.17
N LEU A 10 18.16 0.71 -16.20
CA LEU A 10 19.10 1.73 -16.66
C LEU A 10 18.40 2.98 -17.25
N PRO A 11 17.38 2.84 -18.14
CA PRO A 11 16.62 3.99 -18.62
C PRO A 11 15.82 4.71 -17.52
N LEU A 12 15.45 4.03 -16.44
CA LEU A 12 14.75 4.62 -15.31
C LEU A 12 15.63 5.58 -14.50
N CYS A 13 16.95 5.37 -14.43
CA CYS A 13 17.84 6.23 -13.65
C CYS A 13 17.71 7.74 -13.96
N PRO A 14 17.77 8.19 -15.22
CA PRO A 14 17.59 9.60 -15.53
C PRO A 14 16.16 10.12 -15.27
N VAL A 15 15.14 9.26 -15.31
CA VAL A 15 13.77 9.64 -14.93
C VAL A 15 13.71 9.96 -13.44
N LEU A 16 14.20 9.05 -12.59
CA LEU A 16 14.25 9.26 -11.15
C LEU A 16 15.08 10.48 -10.76
N ALA A 17 16.22 10.68 -11.41
CA ALA A 17 17.06 11.87 -11.16
C ALA A 17 16.31 13.18 -11.45
N ARG A 18 15.47 13.23 -12.50
CA ARG A 18 14.62 14.40 -12.75
C ARG A 18 13.53 14.57 -11.70
N MET A 19 12.86 13.47 -11.30
CA MET A 19 11.84 13.49 -10.24
C MET A 19 12.42 14.01 -8.92
N GLU A 20 13.58 13.50 -8.52
CA GLU A 20 14.30 13.94 -7.31
C GLU A 20 14.69 15.41 -7.39
N HIS A 21 15.17 15.86 -8.55
CA HIS A 21 15.55 17.26 -8.78
C HIS A 21 14.34 18.20 -8.78
N THR A 22 13.23 17.80 -9.40
CA THR A 22 11.98 18.58 -9.44
C THR A 22 11.35 18.69 -8.07
N GLY A 23 11.25 17.59 -7.32
CA GLY A 23 10.57 17.55 -6.02
C GLY A 23 9.06 17.82 -6.11
N PHE A 24 8.37 17.81 -4.99
CA PHE A 24 6.93 18.04 -4.89
C PHE A 24 6.63 19.29 -4.05
N LEU A 25 5.89 20.25 -4.61
CA LEU A 25 5.54 21.50 -3.92
C LEU A 25 4.59 21.22 -2.74
N VAL A 26 4.89 21.87 -1.60
CA VAL A 26 4.10 21.72 -0.37
C VAL A 26 3.62 23.07 0.13
N ASP A 27 2.34 23.19 0.42
CA ASP A 27 1.80 24.34 1.17
C ASP A 27 2.31 24.28 2.60
N ARG A 28 3.44 24.96 2.82
CA ARG A 28 4.12 25.04 4.12
C ARG A 28 3.19 25.60 5.22
N LYS A 29 2.34 26.58 4.85
CA LYS A 29 1.44 27.20 5.84
C LYS A 29 0.35 26.23 6.25
N ALA A 30 -0.31 25.58 5.31
CA ALA A 30 -1.33 24.58 5.60
C ALA A 30 -0.77 23.42 6.43
N LEU A 31 0.45 22.95 6.11
CA LEU A 31 1.12 21.88 6.86
C LEU A 31 1.45 22.30 8.30
N TYR A 32 1.89 23.55 8.51
CA TYR A 32 2.13 24.11 9.83
C TYR A 32 0.83 24.22 10.64
N ASP A 33 -0.22 24.80 10.05
CA ASP A 33 -1.52 24.97 10.71
C ASP A 33 -2.13 23.62 11.11
N PHE A 34 -1.97 22.61 10.26
CA PHE A 34 -2.36 21.23 10.55
C PHE A 34 -1.57 20.66 11.76
N GLY A 35 -0.26 20.86 11.79
CA GLY A 35 0.60 20.45 12.91
C GLY A 35 0.16 21.07 14.24
N GLU A 36 -0.22 22.36 14.24
CA GLU A 36 -0.73 23.06 15.43
C GLU A 36 -2.11 22.51 15.86
N SER A 37 -2.99 22.21 14.93
CA SER A 37 -4.28 21.59 15.25
C SER A 37 -4.12 20.21 15.92
N LEU A 38 -3.15 19.43 15.49
CA LEU A 38 -2.81 18.15 16.13
C LEU A 38 -2.24 18.35 17.54
N THR A 39 -1.46 19.40 17.79
CA THR A 39 -0.92 19.70 19.11
C THR A 39 -2.04 19.85 20.14
N SER A 40 -3.04 20.69 19.85
CA SER A 40 -4.18 20.90 20.74
C SER A 40 -4.96 19.62 21.04
N ALA A 41 -5.18 18.78 20.00
CA ALA A 41 -5.88 17.50 20.17
C ALA A 41 -5.06 16.50 21.02
N ILE A 42 -3.74 16.43 20.80
CA ILE A 42 -2.82 15.58 21.58
C ILE A 42 -2.81 16.00 23.05
N GLU A 43 -2.75 17.29 23.34
CA GLU A 43 -2.77 17.81 24.72
C GLU A 43 -4.09 17.48 25.44
N GLN A 44 -5.23 17.63 24.77
CA GLN A 44 -6.54 17.23 25.32
C GLN A 44 -6.61 15.74 25.63
N LEU A 45 -6.16 14.89 24.72
CA LEU A 45 -6.09 13.43 24.93
C LEU A 45 -5.15 13.09 26.09
N GLN A 46 -3.99 13.75 26.18
CA GLN A 46 -3.04 13.53 27.27
C GLN A 46 -3.67 13.82 28.62
N GLN A 47 -4.37 14.94 28.78
CA GLN A 47 -5.06 15.28 30.02
C GLN A 47 -6.15 14.26 30.37
N SER A 48 -6.93 13.82 29.36
CA SER A 48 -7.97 12.81 29.54
C SER A 48 -7.38 11.44 29.94
N ILE A 49 -6.27 11.04 29.36
CA ILE A 49 -5.56 9.78 29.69
C ILE A 49 -5.05 9.85 31.13
N TRP A 50 -4.42 10.97 31.55
CA TRP A 50 -3.96 11.15 32.92
C TRP A 50 -5.11 11.16 33.93
N ALA A 51 -6.24 11.77 33.58
CA ALA A 51 -7.44 11.69 34.42
C ALA A 51 -7.96 10.25 34.59
N CYS A 52 -7.94 9.44 33.54
CA CYS A 52 -8.29 8.02 33.60
C CYS A 52 -7.27 7.19 34.42
N ALA A 53 -6.01 7.57 34.41
CA ALA A 53 -4.95 6.87 35.15
C ALA A 53 -4.87 7.31 36.63
N GLY A 54 -5.41 8.48 36.96
CA GLY A 54 -5.33 9.09 38.30
C GLY A 54 -4.02 9.84 38.57
N GLU A 55 -3.04 9.78 37.67
CA GLU A 55 -1.75 10.46 37.78
C GLU A 55 -1.11 10.78 36.42
N PRO A 56 -0.27 11.82 36.32
CA PRO A 56 0.54 12.06 35.13
C PRO A 56 1.61 10.99 34.94
N PHE A 57 1.79 10.52 33.70
CA PHE A 57 2.85 9.59 33.32
C PHE A 57 3.25 9.80 31.85
N ASN A 58 4.38 9.22 31.42
CA ASN A 58 4.80 9.27 30.04
C ASN A 58 4.05 8.18 29.23
N ILE A 59 3.02 8.59 28.46
CA ILE A 59 2.17 7.72 27.63
C ILE A 59 2.97 7.02 26.52
N GLN A 60 4.06 7.64 26.07
CA GLN A 60 4.96 7.05 25.06
C GLN A 60 5.94 6.04 25.64
N SER A 61 6.08 5.94 26.96
CA SER A 61 6.92 4.95 27.61
C SER A 61 6.18 3.61 27.72
N PRO A 62 6.57 2.53 26.98
CA PRO A 62 5.89 1.24 27.08
C PRO A 62 5.91 0.68 28.53
N LYS A 63 6.95 0.98 29.30
CA LYS A 63 7.08 0.54 30.70
C LYS A 63 6.06 1.22 31.60
N GLN A 64 5.94 2.55 31.53
CA GLN A 64 4.98 3.30 32.36
C GLN A 64 3.54 3.00 31.94
N LEU A 65 3.28 2.99 30.62
CA LEU A 65 1.97 2.64 30.10
C LEU A 65 1.56 1.21 30.49
N GLY A 66 2.46 0.25 30.40
CA GLY A 66 2.20 -1.12 30.82
C GLY A 66 1.88 -1.24 32.32
N HIS A 67 2.57 -0.47 33.16
CA HIS A 67 2.27 -0.39 34.59
C HIS A 67 0.86 0.18 34.84
N VAL A 68 0.52 1.31 34.23
CA VAL A 68 -0.82 1.91 34.37
C VAL A 68 -1.92 0.94 33.93
N LEU A 69 -1.79 0.32 32.74
CA LEU A 69 -2.85 -0.51 32.18
C LEU A 69 -3.04 -1.83 32.95
N PHE A 70 -1.93 -2.51 33.30
CA PHE A 70 -1.99 -3.88 33.77
C PHE A 70 -1.76 -4.04 35.27
N ASP A 71 -1.03 -3.11 35.91
CA ASP A 71 -0.76 -3.20 37.35
C ASP A 71 -1.67 -2.26 38.17
N GLN A 72 -2.04 -1.07 37.63
CA GLN A 72 -2.95 -0.13 38.34
C GLN A 72 -4.41 -0.34 37.96
N LEU A 73 -4.74 -0.29 36.63
CA LEU A 73 -6.11 -0.45 36.14
C LEU A 73 -6.54 -1.91 36.03
N MET A 74 -5.64 -2.88 36.30
CA MET A 74 -5.91 -4.31 36.33
C MET A 74 -6.61 -4.84 35.06
N LEU A 75 -6.30 -4.24 33.90
CA LEU A 75 -6.87 -4.71 32.65
C LEU A 75 -6.35 -6.11 32.28
N PRO A 76 -7.12 -6.89 31.49
CA PRO A 76 -6.67 -8.22 31.07
C PRO A 76 -5.30 -8.17 30.42
N ALA A 77 -4.29 -8.70 31.07
CA ALA A 77 -2.91 -8.60 30.62
C ALA A 77 -2.64 -9.58 29.48
N GLY A 78 -1.93 -9.08 28.46
CA GLY A 78 -1.37 -9.88 27.39
C GLY A 78 -0.05 -10.56 27.79
N LYS A 79 0.78 -10.85 26.81
CA LYS A 79 2.08 -11.49 27.01
C LYS A 79 3.08 -10.53 27.67
N LYS A 80 3.69 -10.97 28.79
CA LYS A 80 4.81 -10.25 29.42
C LYS A 80 6.09 -10.51 28.61
N THR A 81 6.78 -9.45 28.22
CA THR A 81 8.07 -9.50 27.54
C THR A 81 9.22 -9.44 28.55
N LYS A 82 10.47 -9.61 28.10
CA LYS A 82 11.66 -9.47 28.97
C LYS A 82 11.77 -8.05 29.60
N THR A 83 11.19 -7.04 28.95
CA THR A 83 11.25 -5.63 29.36
C THR A 83 9.99 -5.11 30.04
N GLY A 84 8.97 -5.95 30.25
CA GLY A 84 7.69 -5.59 30.86
C GLY A 84 6.49 -6.02 30.02
N TRP A 85 5.33 -5.41 30.27
CA TRP A 85 4.12 -5.67 29.54
C TRP A 85 4.20 -5.16 28.10
N SER A 86 3.71 -5.95 27.14
CA SER A 86 3.56 -5.48 25.78
C SER A 86 2.38 -4.51 25.66
N THR A 87 2.64 -3.31 25.14
CA THR A 87 1.62 -2.27 24.85
C THR A 87 1.56 -1.94 23.37
N ASN A 88 1.89 -2.90 22.48
CA ASN A 88 1.80 -2.69 21.04
C ASN A 88 0.34 -2.55 20.59
N ALA A 89 0.15 -2.05 19.35
CA ALA A 89 -1.19 -1.79 18.81
C ALA A 89 -2.09 -3.03 18.86
N ALA A 90 -1.58 -4.21 18.53
CA ALA A 90 -2.36 -5.45 18.54
C ALA A 90 -2.84 -5.87 19.94
N VAL A 91 -2.09 -5.53 20.99
CA VAL A 91 -2.51 -5.75 22.39
C VAL A 91 -3.58 -4.75 22.76
N LEU A 92 -3.39 -3.45 22.44
CA LEU A 92 -4.37 -2.41 22.76
C LEU A 92 -5.69 -2.60 22.00
N GLU A 93 -5.65 -2.99 20.73
CA GLU A 93 -6.84 -3.28 19.94
C GLU A 93 -7.73 -4.39 20.59
N LYS A 94 -7.10 -5.43 21.16
CA LYS A 94 -7.82 -6.48 21.89
C LYS A 94 -8.48 -5.99 23.20
N LEU A 95 -8.04 -4.85 23.70
CA LEU A 95 -8.57 -4.23 24.92
C LEU A 95 -9.64 -3.17 24.64
N ARG A 96 -9.98 -2.89 23.38
CA ARG A 96 -11.06 -1.97 23.03
C ARG A 96 -12.36 -2.33 23.76
N GLY A 97 -13.04 -1.31 24.25
CA GLY A 97 -14.28 -1.45 25.01
C GLY A 97 -14.12 -1.99 26.44
N LYS A 98 -12.88 -2.33 26.88
CA LYS A 98 -12.64 -2.75 28.28
C LYS A 98 -12.44 -1.57 29.22
N HIS A 99 -11.91 -0.47 28.75
CA HIS A 99 -11.73 0.76 29.52
C HIS A 99 -11.59 1.95 28.56
N PRO A 100 -12.17 3.13 28.87
CA PRO A 100 -12.10 4.32 28.01
C PRO A 100 -10.67 4.78 27.67
N ILE A 101 -9.71 4.55 28.56
CA ILE A 101 -8.30 4.90 28.38
C ILE A 101 -7.69 4.27 27.11
N ILE A 102 -8.19 3.08 26.71
CA ILE A 102 -7.62 2.32 25.59
C ILE A 102 -7.81 3.05 24.26
N ASP A 103 -9.04 3.49 23.98
CA ASP A 103 -9.33 4.23 22.75
C ASP A 103 -8.57 5.55 22.72
N GLN A 104 -8.50 6.25 23.84
CA GLN A 104 -7.73 7.50 23.99
C GLN A 104 -6.23 7.30 23.74
N ILE A 105 -5.63 6.21 24.22
CA ILE A 105 -4.22 5.88 23.99
C ILE A 105 -3.98 5.55 22.51
N LEU A 106 -4.88 4.84 21.87
CA LEU A 106 -4.78 4.53 20.43
C LEU A 106 -4.84 5.80 19.59
N ASP A 107 -5.78 6.71 19.91
CA ASP A 107 -5.91 8.01 19.24
C ASP A 107 -4.70 8.91 19.53
N TYR A 108 -4.25 9.01 20.77
CA TYR A 108 -3.05 9.75 21.15
C TYR A 108 -1.81 9.30 20.36
N ARG A 109 -1.60 7.98 20.25
CA ARG A 109 -0.46 7.42 19.48
C ARG A 109 -0.59 7.73 18.00
N MET A 110 -1.80 7.63 17.45
CA MET A 110 -2.08 7.95 16.05
C MET A 110 -1.77 9.43 15.77
N LEU A 111 -2.32 10.36 16.56
CA LEU A 111 -2.11 11.79 16.36
C LEU A 111 -0.64 12.19 16.59
N THR A 112 0.01 11.64 17.61
CA THR A 112 1.43 11.90 17.89
C THR A 112 2.31 11.43 16.72
N LYS A 113 2.02 10.26 16.14
CA LYS A 113 2.73 9.77 14.95
C LYS A 113 2.47 10.66 13.73
N LEU A 114 1.22 11.07 13.49
CA LEU A 114 0.88 11.98 12.40
C LEU A 114 1.64 13.31 12.55
N LYS A 115 1.62 13.91 13.75
CA LYS A 115 2.34 15.15 14.01
C LYS A 115 3.84 14.99 13.80
N SER A 116 4.47 14.05 14.50
CA SER A 116 5.93 13.93 14.49
C SER A 116 6.51 13.51 13.14
N THR A 117 5.82 12.61 12.42
CA THR A 117 6.34 12.06 11.16
C THR A 117 5.94 12.91 9.96
N TYR A 118 4.66 13.33 9.89
CA TYR A 118 4.13 13.95 8.68
C TYR A 118 3.97 15.48 8.81
N ALA A 119 3.61 16.04 9.97
CA ALA A 119 3.60 17.49 10.09
C ALA A 119 5.01 18.04 10.36
N ASP A 120 5.55 17.79 11.55
CA ASP A 120 6.85 18.33 11.97
C ASP A 120 8.01 17.75 11.15
N GLY A 121 7.90 16.49 10.74
CA GLY A 121 8.90 15.81 9.90
C GLY A 121 9.00 16.46 8.53
N LEU A 122 7.89 16.51 7.79
CA LEU A 122 7.87 17.08 6.44
C LEU A 122 8.22 18.57 6.40
N LEU A 123 7.80 19.35 7.42
CA LEU A 123 8.17 20.77 7.50
C LEU A 123 9.68 21.01 7.50
N LYS A 124 10.46 20.10 8.04
CA LYS A 124 11.93 20.17 8.07
C LYS A 124 12.58 19.82 6.73
N GLU A 125 11.88 19.04 5.93
CA GLU A 125 12.34 18.55 4.63
C GLU A 125 11.97 19.51 3.48
N ILE A 126 11.17 20.56 3.73
CA ILE A 126 10.83 21.56 2.72
C ILE A 126 12.06 22.41 2.43
N SER A 127 12.56 22.32 1.22
CA SER A 127 13.70 23.07 0.71
C SER A 127 13.40 24.56 0.47
N ALA A 128 14.39 25.33 0.08
CA ALA A 128 14.26 26.79 -0.13
C ALA A 128 13.29 27.14 -1.28
N ASP A 129 13.10 26.25 -2.24
CA ASP A 129 12.15 26.37 -3.35
C ASP A 129 10.69 26.01 -2.97
N GLY A 130 10.45 25.62 -1.70
CA GLY A 130 9.13 25.22 -1.20
C GLY A 130 8.78 23.75 -1.50
N ARG A 131 9.69 22.97 -2.06
CA ARG A 131 9.48 21.59 -2.47
C ARG A 131 10.15 20.60 -1.52
N ILE A 132 9.61 19.39 -1.49
CA ILE A 132 10.23 18.22 -0.85
C ILE A 132 10.86 17.37 -1.94
N HIS A 133 12.15 17.09 -1.80
CA HIS A 133 12.94 16.25 -2.69
C HIS A 133 13.23 14.92 -2.01
N THR A 134 12.45 13.89 -2.35
CA THR A 134 12.69 12.54 -1.84
C THR A 134 13.80 11.86 -2.64
N ASN A 135 14.44 10.85 -2.06
CA ASN A 135 15.37 9.96 -2.77
C ASN A 135 14.69 8.65 -3.13
N PHE A 136 14.74 8.24 -4.39
CA PHE A 136 14.21 6.96 -4.84
C PHE A 136 15.29 5.87 -4.83
N GLN A 137 15.00 4.78 -4.11
CA GLN A 137 15.90 3.64 -3.99
C GLN A 137 15.41 2.49 -4.90
N MET A 138 16.24 2.12 -5.88
CA MET A 138 15.90 1.10 -6.90
C MET A 138 16.19 -0.33 -6.42
N THR A 139 17.09 -0.52 -5.45
CA THR A 139 17.68 -1.81 -5.11
C THR A 139 17.42 -2.28 -3.67
N VAL A 140 16.66 -1.52 -2.88
CA VAL A 140 16.44 -1.81 -1.45
C VAL A 140 15.35 -2.86 -1.26
N THR A 141 14.26 -2.78 -2.04
CA THR A 141 13.14 -3.71 -1.88
C THR A 141 13.44 -5.03 -2.56
N ALA A 142 13.10 -6.12 -1.89
CA ALA A 142 13.33 -7.46 -2.42
C ALA A 142 12.37 -7.85 -3.57
N THR A 143 11.31 -7.07 -3.80
CA THR A 143 10.35 -7.27 -4.89
C THR A 143 10.68 -6.47 -6.15
N GLY A 144 11.67 -5.58 -6.08
CA GLY A 144 12.00 -4.66 -7.17
C GLY A 144 11.16 -3.37 -7.17
N ARG A 145 10.22 -3.19 -6.24
CA ARG A 145 9.51 -1.91 -6.06
C ARG A 145 10.52 -0.81 -5.74
N LEU A 146 10.23 0.41 -6.18
CA LEU A 146 10.93 1.58 -5.67
C LEU A 146 10.59 1.78 -4.19
N SER A 147 11.53 2.31 -3.44
CA SER A 147 11.24 2.90 -2.13
C SER A 147 11.67 4.35 -2.10
N SER A 148 10.95 5.16 -1.34
CA SER A 148 11.19 6.59 -1.16
C SER A 148 11.77 6.80 0.24
N THR A 149 12.84 7.61 0.34
CA THR A 149 13.52 7.90 1.61
C THR A 149 13.91 9.38 1.67
N GLU A 150 14.02 9.91 2.88
CA GLU A 150 14.50 11.26 3.15
C GLU A 150 13.75 12.37 2.38
N PRO A 151 12.41 12.50 2.60
CA PRO A 151 11.51 11.67 3.42
C PRO A 151 10.83 10.55 2.63
N ASN A 152 10.21 9.56 3.33
CA ASN A 152 9.40 8.55 2.67
C ASN A 152 8.00 9.10 2.36
N LEU A 153 7.76 9.48 1.11
CA LEU A 153 6.48 9.99 0.62
C LEU A 153 5.49 8.88 0.25
N GLN A 154 5.95 7.63 0.07
CA GLN A 154 5.09 6.50 -0.27
C GLN A 154 4.25 5.98 0.92
N ASN A 155 4.56 6.41 2.15
CA ASN A 155 3.87 5.99 3.36
C ASN A 155 2.90 7.03 3.91
N ILE A 156 2.58 8.10 3.18
CA ILE A 156 1.57 9.08 3.60
C ILE A 156 0.21 8.38 3.67
N PRO A 157 -0.49 8.40 4.83
CA PRO A 157 -1.71 7.65 5.03
C PRO A 157 -2.83 8.09 4.07
N VAL A 158 -3.58 7.12 3.51
CA VAL A 158 -4.71 7.38 2.60
C VAL A 158 -6.05 7.13 3.28
N ARG A 159 -6.12 6.11 4.16
CA ARG A 159 -7.39 5.52 4.62
C ARG A 159 -8.11 6.26 5.74
N ARG A 160 -7.50 7.25 6.37
CA ARG A 160 -8.10 8.02 7.47
C ARG A 160 -8.22 9.47 7.06
N GLU A 161 -9.29 10.14 7.44
CA GLU A 161 -9.58 11.53 7.11
C GLU A 161 -8.38 12.47 7.39
N LEU A 162 -7.75 12.33 8.55
CA LEU A 162 -6.55 13.10 8.89
C LEU A 162 -5.34 12.78 8.00
N GLY A 163 -5.22 11.56 7.52
CA GLY A 163 -4.16 11.19 6.57
C GLY A 163 -4.41 11.76 5.19
N ALA A 164 -5.66 11.73 4.71
CA ALA A 164 -6.07 12.35 3.46
C ALA A 164 -5.81 13.87 3.47
N GLN A 165 -5.98 14.55 4.63
CA GLN A 165 -5.67 15.98 4.75
C GLN A 165 -4.21 16.31 4.43
N ILE A 166 -3.25 15.41 4.73
CA ILE A 166 -1.84 15.62 4.39
C ILE A 166 -1.63 15.68 2.88
N ARG A 167 -2.33 14.84 2.11
CA ARG A 167 -2.26 14.86 0.64
C ARG A 167 -2.78 16.18 0.04
N ASN A 168 -3.71 16.88 0.72
CA ASN A 168 -4.16 18.21 0.29
C ASN A 168 -3.07 19.28 0.35
N MET A 169 -2.01 19.06 1.12
CA MET A 169 -0.90 20.01 1.28
C MET A 169 0.18 19.84 0.21
N PHE A 170 0.14 18.76 -0.55
CA PHE A 170 0.95 18.56 -1.74
C PHE A 170 0.18 19.14 -2.93
N VAL A 171 0.66 20.24 -3.45
CA VAL A 171 -0.07 21.09 -4.39
C VAL A 171 0.71 21.28 -5.70
N ALA A 172 -0.01 21.62 -6.76
CA ALA A 172 0.61 22.05 -8.01
C ALA A 172 1.19 23.47 -7.88
N SER A 173 2.22 23.76 -8.67
CA SER A 173 2.75 25.11 -8.83
C SER A 173 1.70 26.08 -9.42
N PRO A 174 1.82 27.39 -9.16
CA PRO A 174 0.92 28.38 -9.76
C PRO A 174 0.85 28.24 -11.29
N GLY A 175 -0.38 28.16 -11.82
CA GLY A 175 -0.65 27.96 -13.25
C GLY A 175 -0.54 26.50 -13.73
N LYS A 176 -0.22 25.57 -12.83
CA LYS A 176 -0.13 24.14 -13.12
C LYS A 176 -1.23 23.35 -12.38
N VAL A 177 -1.35 22.09 -12.77
CA VAL A 177 -2.20 21.08 -12.14
C VAL A 177 -1.43 19.78 -11.93
N LEU A 178 -1.97 18.93 -11.07
CA LEU A 178 -1.50 17.54 -10.92
C LEU A 178 -2.39 16.61 -11.73
N VAL A 179 -1.78 15.64 -12.37
CA VAL A 179 -2.46 14.50 -12.99
C VAL A 179 -1.96 13.24 -12.26
N ASP A 180 -2.87 12.55 -11.60
CA ASP A 180 -2.61 11.30 -10.91
C ASP A 180 -3.22 10.14 -11.71
N ALA A 181 -2.44 9.12 -11.98
CA ALA A 181 -2.85 7.94 -12.74
C ALA A 181 -2.50 6.67 -11.94
N ASP A 182 -3.51 5.89 -11.60
CA ASP A 182 -3.41 4.68 -10.77
C ASP A 182 -3.89 3.44 -11.52
N TYR A 183 -3.13 2.34 -11.39
CA TYR A 183 -3.55 1.05 -11.95
C TYR A 183 -4.71 0.43 -11.18
N SER A 184 -5.79 0.17 -11.88
CA SER A 184 -6.94 -0.53 -11.31
C SER A 184 -6.64 -2.01 -11.07
N GLN A 185 -6.44 -2.42 -9.81
CA GLN A 185 -6.31 -3.82 -9.38
C GLN A 185 -5.17 -4.60 -10.07
N ILE A 186 -4.01 -3.96 -10.32
CA ILE A 186 -2.93 -4.57 -11.12
C ILE A 186 -2.50 -5.95 -10.61
N GLU A 187 -2.35 -6.14 -9.28
CA GLU A 187 -1.90 -7.42 -8.72
C GLU A 187 -2.91 -8.55 -8.98
N LEU A 188 -4.23 -8.28 -8.93
CA LEU A 188 -5.26 -9.28 -9.22
C LEU A 188 -5.35 -9.57 -10.72
N ARG A 189 -5.15 -8.58 -11.58
CA ARG A 189 -5.06 -8.74 -13.04
C ARG A 189 -3.85 -9.61 -13.42
N LEU A 190 -2.72 -9.37 -12.78
CA LEU A 190 -1.52 -10.19 -12.94
C LEU A 190 -1.70 -11.60 -12.41
N LEU A 191 -2.35 -11.78 -11.27
CA LEU A 191 -2.70 -13.11 -10.76
C LEU A 191 -3.55 -13.87 -11.77
N ALA A 192 -4.60 -13.25 -12.31
CA ALA A 192 -5.46 -13.87 -13.33
C ALA A 192 -4.67 -14.30 -14.57
N HIS A 193 -3.77 -13.44 -15.07
CA HIS A 193 -2.92 -13.70 -16.21
C HIS A 193 -1.92 -14.82 -15.95
N ILE A 194 -1.16 -14.77 -14.84
CA ILE A 194 -0.10 -15.72 -14.49
C ILE A 194 -0.68 -17.09 -14.13
N ALA A 195 -1.80 -17.12 -13.41
CA ALA A 195 -2.52 -18.34 -13.08
C ALA A 195 -3.24 -18.95 -14.28
N ASN A 196 -3.44 -18.17 -15.34
CA ASN A 196 -4.28 -18.53 -16.50
C ASN A 196 -5.67 -19.00 -16.08
N ASP A 197 -6.28 -18.30 -15.11
CA ASP A 197 -7.61 -18.61 -14.60
C ASP A 197 -8.69 -18.01 -15.51
N GLU A 198 -9.37 -18.83 -16.27
CA GLU A 198 -10.36 -18.39 -17.27
C GLU A 198 -11.53 -17.63 -16.64
N THR A 199 -11.97 -18.05 -15.45
CA THR A 199 -13.07 -17.40 -14.73
C THR A 199 -12.67 -15.98 -14.30
N MET A 200 -11.48 -15.83 -13.75
CA MET A 200 -10.96 -14.54 -13.31
C MET A 200 -10.64 -13.62 -14.50
N ILE A 201 -10.08 -14.19 -15.59
CA ILE A 201 -9.83 -13.46 -16.84
C ILE A 201 -11.15 -12.94 -17.44
N ALA A 202 -12.19 -13.78 -17.48
CA ALA A 202 -13.50 -13.38 -18.00
C ALA A 202 -14.12 -12.25 -17.18
N ALA A 203 -14.06 -12.33 -15.84
CA ALA A 203 -14.56 -11.28 -14.95
C ALA A 203 -13.84 -9.93 -15.17
N PHE A 204 -12.54 -9.91 -15.38
CA PHE A 204 -11.82 -8.68 -15.70
C PHE A 204 -12.14 -8.13 -17.09
N ARG A 205 -12.38 -9.02 -18.08
CA ARG A 205 -12.73 -8.59 -19.44
C ARG A 205 -14.16 -8.07 -19.57
N SER A 206 -15.08 -8.53 -18.72
CA SER A 206 -16.46 -8.01 -18.68
C SER A 206 -16.55 -6.60 -18.07
N GLY A 207 -15.49 -6.11 -17.42
CA GLY A 207 -15.48 -4.81 -16.73
C GLY A 207 -16.25 -4.80 -15.41
N GLU A 208 -16.65 -5.98 -14.90
CA GLU A 208 -17.34 -6.09 -13.62
C GLU A 208 -16.38 -5.86 -12.42
N ASP A 209 -16.95 -5.44 -11.31
CA ASP A 209 -16.18 -5.33 -10.05
C ASP A 209 -15.74 -6.72 -9.56
N ILE A 210 -14.45 -7.02 -9.69
CA ILE A 210 -13.88 -8.31 -9.31
C ILE A 210 -14.18 -8.70 -7.85
N HIS A 211 -14.31 -7.74 -6.94
CA HIS A 211 -14.64 -8.02 -5.55
C HIS A 211 -16.11 -8.38 -5.39
N ALA A 212 -17.01 -7.75 -6.15
CA ALA A 212 -18.42 -8.11 -6.18
C ALA A 212 -18.63 -9.47 -6.86
N VAL A 213 -17.95 -9.74 -7.97
CA VAL A 213 -17.96 -11.06 -8.65
C VAL A 213 -17.47 -12.15 -7.70
N THR A 214 -16.35 -11.92 -7.01
CA THR A 214 -15.83 -12.89 -6.03
C THR A 214 -16.82 -13.08 -4.88
N ALA A 215 -17.45 -12.02 -4.37
CA ALA A 215 -18.47 -12.12 -3.31
C ALA A 215 -19.67 -12.96 -3.75
N SER A 216 -20.22 -12.67 -4.93
CA SER A 216 -21.30 -13.46 -5.53
C SER A 216 -20.96 -14.94 -5.56
N GLN A 217 -19.75 -15.29 -5.99
CA GLN A 217 -19.30 -16.67 -6.13
C GLN A 217 -19.02 -17.35 -4.78
N VAL A 218 -18.37 -16.64 -3.83
CA VAL A 218 -17.98 -17.18 -2.53
C VAL A 218 -19.19 -17.37 -1.61
N PHE A 219 -20.13 -16.41 -1.64
CA PHE A 219 -21.34 -16.45 -0.80
C PHE A 219 -22.52 -17.10 -1.49
N GLY A 220 -22.46 -17.39 -2.79
CA GLY A 220 -23.53 -18.05 -3.56
C GLY A 220 -24.76 -17.16 -3.72
N VAL A 221 -24.59 -15.84 -3.84
CA VAL A 221 -25.68 -14.85 -4.04
C VAL A 221 -25.58 -14.24 -5.44
N PRO A 222 -26.68 -13.79 -6.05
CA PRO A 222 -26.66 -13.02 -7.29
C PRO A 222 -25.79 -11.77 -7.17
N LEU A 223 -25.17 -11.34 -8.27
CA LEU A 223 -24.22 -10.21 -8.28
C LEU A 223 -24.84 -8.90 -7.80
N ASP A 224 -26.11 -8.65 -8.17
CA ASP A 224 -26.91 -7.49 -7.78
C ASP A 224 -27.42 -7.52 -6.33
N GLU A 225 -27.34 -8.68 -5.67
CA GLU A 225 -27.69 -8.86 -4.25
C GLU A 225 -26.47 -8.83 -3.32
N VAL A 226 -25.26 -8.64 -3.86
CA VAL A 226 -24.03 -8.58 -3.05
C VAL A 226 -24.04 -7.37 -2.15
N THR A 227 -24.01 -7.60 -0.84
CA THR A 227 -23.96 -6.52 0.16
C THR A 227 -22.56 -5.87 0.24
N PRO A 228 -22.47 -4.59 0.70
CA PRO A 228 -21.17 -3.94 0.92
C PRO A 228 -20.23 -4.73 1.86
N LEU A 229 -20.78 -5.40 2.86
CA LEU A 229 -20.03 -6.25 3.79
C LEU A 229 -19.44 -7.48 3.08
N GLN A 230 -20.25 -8.18 2.30
CA GLN A 230 -19.80 -9.35 1.52
C GLN A 230 -18.71 -8.94 0.51
N ARG A 231 -18.90 -7.80 -0.18
CA ARG A 231 -17.88 -7.25 -1.08
C ARG A 231 -16.58 -6.92 -0.34
N SER A 232 -16.66 -6.37 0.89
CA SER A 232 -15.50 -6.08 1.73
C SER A 232 -14.78 -7.36 2.16
N HIS A 233 -15.51 -8.41 2.55
CA HIS A 233 -14.95 -9.71 2.89
C HIS A 233 -14.28 -10.35 1.67
N ALA A 234 -14.92 -10.32 0.51
CA ALA A 234 -14.33 -10.82 -0.74
C ALA A 234 -13.07 -10.05 -1.15
N LYS A 235 -13.03 -8.73 -0.92
CA LYS A 235 -11.81 -7.92 -1.11
C LYS A 235 -10.67 -8.43 -0.22
N ALA A 236 -10.95 -8.71 1.06
CA ALA A 236 -9.94 -9.27 1.97
C ALA A 236 -9.49 -10.68 1.55
N VAL A 237 -10.40 -11.52 1.03
CA VAL A 237 -10.06 -12.84 0.47
C VAL A 237 -9.17 -12.69 -0.77
N ASN A 238 -9.55 -11.86 -1.74
CA ASN A 238 -8.79 -11.63 -2.97
C ASN A 238 -7.34 -11.21 -2.67
N PHE A 239 -7.15 -10.17 -1.87
CA PHE A 239 -5.81 -9.71 -1.52
C PHE A 239 -5.08 -10.70 -0.61
N GLY A 240 -5.80 -11.27 0.36
CA GLY A 240 -5.23 -12.27 1.26
C GLY A 240 -4.60 -13.45 0.51
N ILE A 241 -5.27 -13.95 -0.53
CA ILE A 241 -4.76 -15.06 -1.35
C ILE A 241 -3.51 -14.66 -2.12
N VAL A 242 -3.46 -13.47 -2.73
CA VAL A 242 -2.23 -12.94 -3.38
C VAL A 242 -1.05 -12.94 -2.41
N TYR A 243 -1.30 -12.61 -1.13
CA TYR A 243 -0.25 -12.56 -0.11
C TYR A 243 -0.04 -13.87 0.66
N GLY A 244 -0.75 -14.95 0.30
CA GLY A 244 -0.63 -16.25 0.96
C GLY A 244 -1.14 -16.25 2.39
N ILE A 245 -2.26 -15.57 2.66
CA ILE A 245 -2.88 -15.47 3.99
C ILE A 245 -3.35 -16.85 4.49
N SER A 246 -3.26 -17.08 5.80
CA SER A 246 -3.87 -18.25 6.43
C SER A 246 -5.33 -17.99 6.79
N ALA A 247 -6.16 -19.04 6.87
CA ALA A 247 -7.54 -18.94 7.32
C ALA A 247 -7.66 -18.30 8.74
N PHE A 248 -6.66 -18.50 9.59
CA PHE A 248 -6.60 -17.88 10.91
C PHE A 248 -6.41 -16.35 10.80
N SER A 249 -5.48 -15.89 9.98
CA SER A 249 -5.26 -14.45 9.79
C SER A 249 -6.42 -13.79 9.09
N LEU A 250 -6.98 -14.42 8.05
CA LEU A 250 -8.17 -13.92 7.36
C LEU A 250 -9.35 -13.76 8.31
N ALA A 251 -9.60 -14.75 9.19
CA ALA A 251 -10.65 -14.69 10.20
C ALA A 251 -10.51 -13.47 11.13
N GLN A 252 -9.28 -13.16 11.53
CA GLN A 252 -9.00 -11.98 12.35
C GLN A 252 -9.24 -10.66 11.58
N ASP A 253 -8.85 -10.62 10.30
CA ASP A 253 -8.95 -9.41 9.47
C ASP A 253 -10.40 -9.03 9.17
N ILE A 254 -11.28 -10.03 8.98
CA ILE A 254 -12.71 -9.79 8.63
C ILE A 254 -13.68 -10.03 9.80
N GLY A 255 -13.18 -10.40 10.98
CA GLY A 255 -13.99 -10.52 12.20
C GLY A 255 -14.95 -11.72 12.21
N VAL A 256 -14.59 -12.84 11.57
CA VAL A 256 -15.39 -14.07 11.52
C VAL A 256 -14.69 -15.23 12.22
N PHE A 257 -15.38 -16.38 12.37
CA PHE A 257 -14.74 -17.59 12.88
C PHE A 257 -13.75 -18.17 11.85
N GLN A 258 -12.71 -18.84 12.32
CA GLN A 258 -11.69 -19.46 11.46
C GLN A 258 -12.28 -20.52 10.51
N SER A 259 -13.32 -21.23 10.92
CA SER A 259 -14.05 -22.18 10.08
C SER A 259 -14.75 -21.49 8.90
N GLU A 260 -15.29 -20.31 9.14
CA GLU A 260 -15.96 -19.48 8.13
C GLU A 260 -14.94 -18.92 7.11
N ALA A 261 -13.84 -18.34 7.61
CA ALA A 261 -12.76 -17.87 6.75
C ALA A 261 -12.17 -18.99 5.88
N LYS A 262 -12.05 -20.21 6.46
CA LYS A 262 -11.65 -21.39 5.72
C LYS A 262 -12.65 -21.75 4.62
N ALA A 263 -13.94 -21.72 4.92
CA ALA A 263 -15.00 -22.01 3.95
C ALA A 263 -14.98 -20.98 2.79
N TYR A 264 -14.73 -19.70 3.08
CA TYR A 264 -14.57 -18.67 2.05
C TYR A 264 -13.36 -18.94 1.13
N MET A 265 -12.22 -19.33 1.70
CA MET A 265 -11.04 -19.71 0.92
C MET A 265 -11.29 -20.96 0.08
N ASP A 266 -11.94 -21.98 0.63
CA ASP A 266 -12.25 -23.21 -0.09
C ASP A 266 -13.22 -22.93 -1.26
N SER A 267 -14.25 -22.10 -1.05
CA SER A 267 -15.18 -21.63 -2.09
C SER A 267 -14.46 -20.81 -3.17
N TYR A 268 -13.54 -19.93 -2.78
CA TYR A 268 -12.71 -19.17 -3.71
C TYR A 268 -11.90 -20.11 -4.63
N PHE A 269 -11.18 -21.06 -4.07
CA PHE A 269 -10.38 -22.01 -4.85
C PHE A 269 -11.22 -23.00 -5.66
N ALA A 270 -12.45 -23.29 -5.23
CA ALA A 270 -13.41 -24.06 -6.02
C ALA A 270 -13.90 -23.30 -7.25
N LYS A 271 -13.85 -21.99 -7.27
CA LYS A 271 -14.19 -21.14 -8.43
C LYS A 271 -12.98 -20.78 -9.29
N TYR A 272 -11.88 -20.43 -8.66
CA TYR A 272 -10.65 -20.00 -9.32
C TYR A 272 -9.62 -21.15 -9.30
N HIS A 273 -9.90 -22.19 -10.11
CA HIS A 273 -9.05 -23.40 -10.16
C HIS A 273 -7.63 -23.11 -10.65
N GLY A 274 -7.50 -22.19 -11.61
CA GLY A 274 -6.21 -21.77 -12.14
C GLY A 274 -5.34 -21.14 -11.08
N VAL A 275 -5.92 -20.33 -10.19
CA VAL A 275 -5.22 -19.72 -9.05
C VAL A 275 -4.67 -20.81 -8.11
N ARG A 276 -5.49 -21.81 -7.76
CA ARG A 276 -5.04 -22.92 -6.92
C ARG A 276 -3.89 -23.69 -7.55
N ALA A 277 -4.05 -24.05 -8.82
CA ALA A 277 -3.02 -24.78 -9.56
C ALA A 277 -1.72 -23.98 -9.69
N TYR A 278 -1.82 -22.65 -9.86
CA TYR A 278 -0.66 -21.76 -9.86
C TYR A 278 0.06 -21.79 -8.52
N MET A 279 -0.67 -21.63 -7.41
CA MET A 279 -0.09 -21.60 -6.06
C MET A 279 0.68 -22.88 -5.75
N ASP A 280 0.09 -24.03 -6.05
CA ASP A 280 0.73 -25.33 -5.79
C ASP A 280 1.98 -25.51 -6.68
N ARG A 281 1.91 -25.12 -7.95
CA ARG A 281 3.02 -25.21 -8.91
C ARG A 281 4.17 -24.30 -8.55
N ILE A 282 3.92 -23.00 -8.24
CA ILE A 282 4.99 -22.04 -8.00
C ILE A 282 5.76 -22.36 -6.71
N VAL A 283 5.08 -22.83 -5.66
CA VAL A 283 5.74 -23.26 -4.42
C VAL A 283 6.61 -24.50 -4.64
N ALA A 284 6.09 -25.48 -5.40
CA ALA A 284 6.87 -26.68 -5.74
C ALA A 284 8.10 -26.33 -6.58
N GLN A 285 7.95 -25.48 -7.60
CA GLN A 285 9.04 -24.99 -8.43
C GLN A 285 10.07 -24.22 -7.61
N ALA A 286 9.63 -23.28 -6.75
CA ALA A 286 10.52 -22.51 -5.90
C ALA A 286 11.35 -23.39 -4.94
N LYS A 287 10.77 -24.49 -4.43
CA LYS A 287 11.49 -25.47 -3.61
C LYS A 287 12.56 -26.22 -4.40
N ALA A 288 12.27 -26.55 -5.67
CA ALA A 288 13.21 -27.25 -6.54
C ALA A 288 14.35 -26.32 -6.99
N ASP A 289 14.01 -25.12 -7.46
CA ASP A 289 14.96 -24.20 -8.07
C ASP A 289 15.72 -23.33 -7.05
N GLY A 290 15.10 -23.07 -5.88
CA GLY A 290 15.63 -22.20 -4.83
C GLY A 290 15.40 -20.72 -5.08
N TYR A 291 14.62 -20.36 -6.10
CA TYR A 291 14.26 -18.99 -6.45
C TYR A 291 12.92 -18.90 -7.18
N VAL A 292 12.42 -17.68 -7.34
CA VAL A 292 11.30 -17.33 -8.23
C VAL A 292 11.67 -16.14 -9.12
N THR A 293 10.90 -15.93 -10.20
CA THR A 293 11.11 -14.83 -11.13
C THR A 293 9.81 -14.09 -11.44
N THR A 294 9.92 -12.79 -11.79
CA THR A 294 8.84 -12.04 -12.45
C THR A 294 8.70 -12.44 -13.90
N LEU A 295 7.66 -11.96 -14.58
CA LEU A 295 7.50 -12.12 -16.02
C LEU A 295 8.58 -11.42 -16.84
N PHE A 296 9.27 -10.42 -16.25
CA PHE A 296 10.42 -9.73 -16.85
C PHE A 296 11.77 -10.40 -16.51
N GLY A 297 11.75 -11.51 -15.78
CA GLY A 297 12.96 -12.24 -15.40
C GLY A 297 13.72 -11.67 -14.19
N ARG A 298 13.11 -10.78 -13.40
CA ARG A 298 13.67 -10.37 -12.11
C ARG A 298 13.68 -11.55 -11.17
N ARG A 299 14.85 -11.96 -10.69
CA ARG A 299 15.03 -13.12 -9.84
C ARG A 299 15.09 -12.75 -8.37
N ARG A 300 14.46 -13.57 -7.53
CA ARG A 300 14.59 -13.56 -6.07
C ARG A 300 14.93 -14.95 -5.57
N ASP A 301 16.09 -15.08 -4.94
CA ASP A 301 16.52 -16.29 -4.27
C ASP A 301 15.74 -16.48 -2.95
N LEU A 302 15.42 -17.73 -2.62
CA LEU A 302 14.57 -18.11 -1.48
C LEU A 302 15.27 -19.15 -0.57
N PRO A 303 16.38 -18.78 0.08
CA PRO A 303 17.09 -19.69 0.99
C PRO A 303 16.20 -20.14 2.16
N GLU A 304 15.18 -19.39 2.52
CA GLU A 304 14.21 -19.68 3.58
C GLU A 304 13.47 -21.01 3.35
N LEU A 305 13.26 -21.41 2.10
CA LEU A 305 12.54 -22.64 1.74
C LEU A 305 13.31 -23.91 2.21
N LYS A 306 14.62 -23.81 2.40
CA LYS A 306 15.48 -24.90 2.87
C LYS A 306 15.63 -24.91 4.41
N SER A 307 15.02 -23.97 5.13
CA SER A 307 15.13 -23.86 6.58
C SER A 307 14.41 -25.00 7.30
N SER A 308 15.03 -25.53 8.35
CA SER A 308 14.37 -26.44 9.29
C SER A 308 13.31 -25.76 10.15
N ASN A 309 13.43 -24.43 10.33
CA ASN A 309 12.45 -23.63 11.05
C ASN A 309 11.16 -23.48 10.23
N PHE A 310 10.05 -23.98 10.77
CA PHE A 310 8.74 -23.93 10.12
C PHE A 310 8.31 -22.51 9.75
N ASN A 311 8.50 -21.53 10.63
CA ASN A 311 8.09 -20.14 10.39
C ASN A 311 8.87 -19.50 9.23
N LEU A 312 10.19 -19.75 9.16
CA LEU A 312 11.02 -19.27 8.04
C LEU A 312 10.64 -19.96 6.73
N ARG A 313 10.39 -21.26 6.75
CA ARG A 313 9.97 -22.00 5.56
C ARG A 313 8.60 -21.51 5.05
N SER A 314 7.62 -21.35 5.96
CA SER A 314 6.30 -20.80 5.61
C SER A 314 6.39 -19.35 5.10
N PHE A 315 7.32 -18.55 5.62
CA PHE A 315 7.61 -17.23 5.08
C PHE A 315 8.12 -17.33 3.63
N GLY A 316 9.09 -18.22 3.36
CA GLY A 316 9.60 -18.45 2.02
C GLY A 316 8.52 -18.90 1.03
N GLU A 317 7.57 -19.75 1.45
CA GLU A 317 6.42 -20.15 0.62
C GLU A 317 5.51 -18.97 0.27
N ARG A 318 5.19 -18.09 1.23
CA ARG A 318 4.43 -16.86 0.94
C ARG A 318 5.15 -15.91 0.00
N VAL A 319 6.47 -15.80 0.15
CA VAL A 319 7.28 -14.99 -0.77
C VAL A 319 7.27 -15.59 -2.18
N ALA A 320 7.34 -16.92 -2.31
CA ALA A 320 7.27 -17.59 -3.59
C ALA A 320 5.94 -17.34 -4.33
N LEU A 321 4.82 -17.23 -3.59
CA LEU A 321 3.51 -16.90 -4.13
C LEU A 321 3.40 -15.44 -4.59
N ASN A 322 3.86 -14.52 -3.73
CA ASN A 322 3.63 -13.09 -3.90
C ASN A 322 4.63 -12.44 -4.88
N MET A 323 5.91 -12.82 -4.83
CA MET A 323 6.97 -12.13 -5.56
C MET A 323 6.77 -12.10 -7.09
N PRO A 324 6.34 -13.17 -7.77
CA PRO A 324 6.09 -13.11 -9.22
C PRO A 324 5.02 -12.09 -9.59
N ILE A 325 4.01 -11.90 -8.74
CA ILE A 325 2.91 -10.96 -8.98
C ILE A 325 3.36 -9.53 -8.65
N GLN A 326 3.78 -9.30 -7.43
CA GLN A 326 4.17 -7.98 -6.93
C GLN A 326 5.41 -7.43 -7.64
N GLY A 327 6.38 -8.30 -7.93
CA GLY A 327 7.57 -7.91 -8.67
C GLY A 327 7.26 -7.61 -10.14
N THR A 328 6.34 -8.34 -10.79
CA THR A 328 5.91 -8.01 -12.15
C THR A 328 5.16 -6.68 -12.19
N ALA A 329 4.32 -6.36 -11.20
CA ALA A 329 3.70 -5.05 -11.07
C ALA A 329 4.76 -3.94 -10.95
N ALA A 330 5.81 -4.17 -10.14
CA ALA A 330 6.93 -3.23 -10.02
C ALA A 330 7.71 -3.04 -11.33
N ASP A 331 7.91 -4.10 -12.10
CA ASP A 331 8.57 -4.01 -13.41
C ASP A 331 7.70 -3.23 -14.42
N ILE A 332 6.39 -3.45 -14.42
CA ILE A 332 5.43 -2.75 -15.28
C ILE A 332 5.44 -1.25 -14.99
N ILE A 333 5.29 -0.82 -13.72
CA ILE A 333 5.24 0.62 -13.43
C ILE A 333 6.56 1.30 -13.72
N LYS A 334 7.70 0.65 -13.53
CA LYS A 334 9.01 1.17 -13.91
C LYS A 334 9.13 1.37 -15.43
N ALA A 335 8.66 0.39 -16.21
CA ALA A 335 8.62 0.50 -17.66
C ALA A 335 7.66 1.61 -18.12
N ALA A 336 6.49 1.74 -17.46
CA ALA A 336 5.56 2.84 -17.70
C ALA A 336 6.20 4.20 -17.44
N MET A 337 6.92 4.38 -16.32
CA MET A 337 7.64 5.63 -16.01
C MET A 337 8.60 6.04 -17.13
N VAL A 338 9.36 5.08 -17.66
CA VAL A 338 10.31 5.33 -18.75
C VAL A 338 9.56 5.76 -20.02
N ARG A 339 8.46 5.10 -20.38
CA ARG A 339 7.65 5.43 -21.57
C ARG A 339 6.95 6.77 -21.44
N VAL A 340 6.29 7.03 -20.31
CA VAL A 340 5.60 8.30 -20.02
C VAL A 340 6.58 9.47 -20.11
N ASP A 341 7.72 9.41 -19.43
CA ASP A 341 8.73 10.46 -19.49
C ASP A 341 9.26 10.68 -20.92
N ALA A 342 9.56 9.60 -21.62
CA ALA A 342 10.04 9.68 -22.99
C ALA A 342 9.00 10.32 -23.94
N ARG A 343 7.73 9.97 -23.79
CA ARG A 343 6.63 10.49 -24.62
C ARG A 343 6.36 11.96 -24.33
N MET A 344 6.22 12.37 -23.07
CA MET A 344 6.04 13.78 -22.70
C MET A 344 7.15 14.66 -23.27
N ARG A 345 8.40 14.20 -23.18
CA ARG A 345 9.56 14.93 -23.73
C ARG A 345 9.58 14.95 -25.26
N ALA A 346 9.19 13.88 -25.93
CA ALA A 346 9.12 13.82 -27.38
C ALA A 346 8.06 14.75 -27.96
N GLU A 347 6.95 14.93 -27.23
CA GLU A 347 5.89 15.86 -27.59
C GLU A 347 6.19 17.32 -27.16
N GLY A 348 7.33 17.57 -26.50
CA GLY A 348 7.76 18.91 -26.10
C GLY A 348 6.95 19.51 -24.95
N LEU A 349 6.29 18.68 -24.12
CA LEU A 349 5.49 19.13 -22.99
C LEU A 349 6.37 19.62 -21.82
N GLU A 350 5.85 20.59 -21.06
CA GLU A 350 6.47 21.06 -19.80
C GLU A 350 6.10 20.17 -18.60
N ALA A 351 5.36 19.11 -18.84
CA ALA A 351 4.93 18.13 -17.86
C ALA A 351 6.13 17.37 -17.26
N GLN A 352 6.08 17.10 -15.96
CA GLN A 352 7.14 16.41 -15.23
C GLN A 352 6.57 15.38 -14.25
N LEU A 353 7.11 14.17 -14.26
CA LEU A 353 6.86 13.18 -13.21
C LEU A 353 7.39 13.72 -11.87
N LEU A 354 6.56 13.67 -10.83
CA LEU A 354 6.92 14.10 -9.47
C LEU A 354 7.13 12.94 -8.53
N LEU A 355 6.21 11.97 -8.53
CA LEU A 355 6.19 10.90 -7.55
C LEU A 355 5.62 9.62 -8.15
N GLN A 356 6.13 8.49 -7.67
CA GLN A 356 5.57 7.16 -7.86
C GLN A 356 5.23 6.59 -6.48
N VAL A 357 3.98 6.18 -6.27
CA VAL A 357 3.51 5.57 -5.03
C VAL A 357 2.77 4.28 -5.36
N HIS A 358 3.28 3.14 -4.88
CA HIS A 358 2.72 1.81 -5.13
C HIS A 358 2.49 1.53 -6.62
N ASP A 359 1.30 1.76 -7.12
CA ASP A 359 0.81 1.54 -8.50
C ASP A 359 0.33 2.86 -9.17
N GLU A 360 0.58 4.02 -8.53
CA GLU A 360 0.21 5.34 -9.06
C GLU A 360 1.44 6.14 -9.55
N LEU A 361 1.22 7.00 -10.55
CA LEU A 361 2.15 8.00 -11.06
C LEU A 361 1.53 9.39 -10.96
N ILE A 362 2.29 10.35 -10.41
CA ILE A 362 1.85 11.73 -10.25
C ILE A 362 2.73 12.63 -11.14
N VAL A 363 2.08 13.41 -11.99
CA VAL A 363 2.68 14.36 -12.93
C VAL A 363 2.20 15.77 -12.61
N GLU A 364 3.09 16.76 -12.62
CA GLU A 364 2.74 18.19 -12.64
C GLU A 364 2.88 18.72 -14.07
N CYS A 365 1.87 19.45 -14.55
CA CYS A 365 1.90 20.06 -15.89
C CYS A 365 1.16 21.40 -15.92
N PRO A 366 1.44 22.27 -16.91
CA PRO A 366 0.58 23.43 -17.22
C PRO A 366 -0.88 22.99 -17.40
N ALA A 367 -1.83 23.82 -16.96
CA ALA A 367 -3.24 23.45 -16.98
C ALA A 367 -3.74 23.15 -18.42
N GLU A 368 -3.18 23.80 -19.42
CA GLU A 368 -3.49 23.58 -20.84
C GLU A 368 -2.98 22.23 -21.38
N GLU A 369 -1.99 21.62 -20.76
CA GLU A 369 -1.44 20.31 -21.14
C GLU A 369 -2.16 19.14 -20.43
N ALA A 370 -3.00 19.42 -19.42
CA ALA A 370 -3.51 18.42 -18.48
C ALA A 370 -4.22 17.24 -19.14
N GLU A 371 -5.10 17.49 -20.11
CA GLU A 371 -5.83 16.44 -20.82
C GLU A 371 -4.90 15.61 -21.74
N THR A 372 -3.90 16.24 -22.35
CA THR A 372 -2.88 15.54 -23.14
C THR A 372 -2.05 14.63 -22.24
N VAL A 373 -1.59 15.14 -21.10
CA VAL A 373 -0.81 14.38 -20.12
C VAL A 373 -1.64 13.21 -19.54
N ARG A 374 -2.92 13.45 -19.24
CA ARG A 374 -3.82 12.39 -18.78
C ARG A 374 -3.96 11.28 -19.83
N ALA A 375 -4.13 11.64 -21.09
CA ALA A 375 -4.22 10.67 -22.19
C ALA A 375 -2.91 9.86 -22.35
N ILE A 376 -1.75 10.52 -22.28
CA ILE A 376 -0.42 9.88 -22.34
C ILE A 376 -0.26 8.89 -21.18
N LEU A 377 -0.59 9.28 -19.94
CA LEU A 377 -0.49 8.41 -18.78
C LEU A 377 -1.34 7.15 -18.98
N ILE A 378 -2.60 7.29 -19.34
CA ILE A 378 -3.51 6.15 -19.57
C ILE A 378 -2.92 5.25 -20.67
N GLU A 379 -2.59 5.82 -21.83
CA GLU A 379 -2.12 5.02 -22.98
C GLU A 379 -0.83 4.27 -22.67
N GLU A 380 0.19 4.98 -22.15
CA GLU A 380 1.51 4.36 -21.90
C GLU A 380 1.49 3.36 -20.74
N MET A 381 0.68 3.61 -19.69
CA MET A 381 0.55 2.68 -18.57
C MET A 381 -0.26 1.44 -18.96
N GLU A 382 -1.37 1.58 -19.68
CA GLU A 382 -2.21 0.45 -20.08
C GLU A 382 -1.51 -0.46 -21.11
N HIS A 383 -0.66 0.10 -21.97
CA HIS A 383 -0.02 -0.61 -23.08
C HIS A 383 1.45 -0.99 -22.83
N VAL A 384 1.91 -0.98 -21.58
CA VAL A 384 3.26 -1.48 -21.24
C VAL A 384 3.45 -2.93 -21.66
N VAL A 385 2.40 -3.72 -21.53
CA VAL A 385 2.36 -5.15 -21.84
C VAL A 385 1.05 -5.53 -22.54
N ASP A 386 1.10 -6.57 -23.36
CA ASP A 386 -0.09 -7.18 -23.95
C ASP A 386 -0.37 -8.51 -23.26
N TYR A 387 -1.23 -8.49 -22.23
CA TYR A 387 -1.59 -9.64 -21.44
C TYR A 387 -3.03 -10.10 -21.71
N ARG A 388 -3.37 -11.31 -21.27
CA ARG A 388 -4.74 -11.86 -21.38
C ARG A 388 -5.77 -11.04 -20.63
N VAL A 389 -5.35 -10.32 -19.62
CA VAL A 389 -6.16 -9.37 -18.86
C VAL A 389 -5.64 -7.96 -19.17
N PRO A 390 -6.45 -7.07 -19.72
CA PRO A 390 -6.03 -5.71 -20.00
C PRO A 390 -5.67 -5.00 -18.68
N LEU A 391 -4.62 -4.20 -18.68
CA LEU A 391 -4.37 -3.25 -17.61
C LEU A 391 -5.31 -2.05 -17.82
N LEU A 392 -5.87 -1.54 -16.74
CA LEU A 392 -6.72 -0.35 -16.77
C LEU A 392 -6.17 0.68 -15.79
N VAL A 393 -6.25 1.94 -16.18
CA VAL A 393 -5.73 3.08 -15.42
C VAL A 393 -6.84 4.09 -15.21
N ASP A 394 -7.05 4.47 -13.96
CA ASP A 394 -7.85 5.64 -13.58
C ASP A 394 -6.94 6.86 -13.50
N ALA A 395 -7.29 7.94 -14.20
CA ALA A 395 -6.50 9.17 -14.17
C ALA A 395 -7.39 10.39 -13.93
N LYS A 396 -7.03 11.21 -12.95
CA LYS A 396 -7.74 12.40 -12.54
C LYS A 396 -6.82 13.62 -12.50
N ILE A 397 -7.41 14.80 -12.57
CA ILE A 397 -6.74 16.10 -12.55
C ILE A 397 -7.20 16.86 -11.31
N GLY A 398 -6.27 17.50 -10.60
CA GLY A 398 -6.58 18.29 -9.42
C GLY A 398 -5.51 19.35 -9.13
N ALA A 399 -5.85 20.30 -8.25
CA ALA A 399 -4.90 21.31 -7.80
C ALA A 399 -4.00 20.79 -6.66
N SER A 400 -4.42 19.72 -5.99
CA SER A 400 -3.67 19.01 -4.95
C SER A 400 -3.64 17.50 -5.21
N TRP A 401 -2.73 16.79 -4.54
CA TRP A 401 -2.68 15.33 -4.64
C TRP A 401 -3.98 14.67 -4.21
N ALA A 402 -4.65 15.18 -3.15
CA ALA A 402 -5.92 14.60 -2.73
C ALA A 402 -7.07 14.83 -3.72
N GLU A 403 -7.06 15.94 -4.47
CA GLU A 403 -8.06 16.20 -5.50
C GLU A 403 -7.83 15.38 -6.78
N ALA A 404 -6.56 15.10 -7.10
CA ALA A 404 -6.19 14.32 -8.27
C ALA A 404 -6.29 12.80 -8.02
N HIS A 405 -6.42 12.34 -6.77
CA HIS A 405 -6.47 10.90 -6.40
C HIS A 405 -7.93 10.33 -6.30
#